data_dec641c36e989143b72c144409590204
#
_entry.id   dec641c36e989143b72c144409590204
#
_cell.length_a   1.000
_cell.length_b   1.000
_cell.length_c   1.000
_cell.angle_alpha   90.00
_cell.angle_beta   90.00
_cell.angle_gamma   90.00
#
_symmetry.space_group_name_H-M   'P 1'
#
loop_
_entity.id
_entity.type
_entity.pdbx_description
1 polymer ?
#
loop_
_entity_poly.entity_id
_entity_poly.type
_entity_poly.pdbx_seq_one_letter_code
_entity_poly.pdbx_strand_id
1 'polypeptide(L)' 'MPEISRFFGIVIAIYWQEHGIPHFHAKYSGQRAAFSISDLRLLDGTLPPRVTALVLE' A
#
# COMPACT_ATOMS: atom_id res chain seq x y z
N MET A 1 -4.69 13.53 6.73
CA MET A 1 -3.64 13.56 5.71
C MET A 1 -2.94 12.22 5.65
N PRO A 2 -2.63 11.74 4.47
CA PRO A 2 -1.90 10.49 4.38
C PRO A 2 -0.44 10.67 4.80
N GLU A 3 0.09 9.66 5.47
CA GLU A 3 1.51 9.61 5.74
C GLU A 3 2.20 8.91 4.58
N ILE A 4 3.35 9.42 4.17
CA ILE A 4 4.05 8.93 3.00
C ILE A 4 5.43 8.45 3.40
N SER A 5 5.77 7.24 2.94
CA SER A 5 7.09 6.67 3.09
C SER A 5 7.59 6.22 1.72
N ARG A 6 8.90 6.27 1.49
CA ARG A 6 9.48 5.89 0.21
C ARG A 6 10.69 5.02 0.43
N PHE A 7 10.77 3.92 -0.33
CA PHE A 7 11.93 3.04 -0.30
C PHE A 7 11.96 2.21 -1.58
N PHE A 8 13.14 2.00 -2.12
CA PHE A 8 13.34 1.19 -3.34
C PHE A 8 12.41 1.57 -4.49
N GLY A 9 12.11 2.87 -4.65
CA GLY A 9 11.19 3.32 -5.69
C GLY A 9 9.73 3.04 -5.40
N ILE A 10 9.41 2.54 -4.21
CA ILE A 10 8.05 2.28 -3.77
C ILE A 10 7.58 3.45 -2.90
N VAL A 11 6.38 3.93 -3.16
CA VAL A 11 5.78 5.02 -2.38
C VAL A 11 4.60 4.45 -1.60
N ILE A 12 4.64 4.62 -0.27
CA ILE A 12 3.57 4.16 0.61
C ILE A 12 2.81 5.36 1.14
N ALA A 13 1.49 5.36 0.97
CA ALA A 13 0.62 6.39 1.53
C ALA A 13 -0.40 5.73 2.43
N ILE A 14 -0.47 6.14 3.68
CA ILE A 14 -1.35 5.56 4.68
C ILE A 14 -2.57 6.46 4.85
N TYR A 15 -3.74 5.87 4.76
CA TYR A 15 -5.00 6.59 4.88
C TYR A 15 -5.75 6.12 6.12
N TRP A 16 -5.90 7.04 7.08
CA TRP A 16 -6.69 6.83 8.29
C TRP A 16 -8.03 7.48 8.06
N GLN A 17 -9.01 6.68 7.71
CA GLN A 17 -10.35 7.20 7.42
C GLN A 17 -11.33 6.79 8.49
N GLU A 18 -12.29 7.68 8.75
CA GLU A 18 -13.36 7.39 9.68
C GLU A 18 -14.33 6.36 9.12
N HIS A 19 -14.40 6.29 7.79
CA HIS A 19 -15.28 5.35 7.11
C HIS A 19 -14.45 4.32 6.37
N GLY A 20 -14.93 3.08 6.40
CA GLY A 20 -14.27 2.01 5.71
C GLY A 20 -13.11 1.43 6.50
N ILE A 21 -12.31 0.63 5.84
CA ILE A 21 -11.21 -0.11 6.45
C ILE A 21 -9.94 0.74 6.40
N PRO A 22 -9.22 0.90 7.52
CA PRO A 22 -7.91 1.56 7.46
C PRO A 22 -7.01 0.83 6.46
N HIS A 23 -6.38 1.59 5.56
CA HIS A 23 -5.62 0.97 4.49
C HIS A 23 -4.46 1.86 4.07
N PHE A 24 -3.51 1.26 3.35
CA PHE A 24 -2.43 2.01 2.74
C PHE A 24 -2.35 1.67 1.26
N HIS A 25 -1.84 2.62 0.50
CA HIS A 25 -1.60 2.44 -0.92
C HIS A 25 -0.10 2.33 -1.16
N ALA A 26 0.30 1.40 -2.01
CA ALA A 26 1.68 1.26 -2.45
C ALA A 26 1.72 1.50 -3.95
N LYS A 27 2.63 2.37 -4.38
CA LYS A 27 2.82 2.68 -5.79
C LYS A 27 4.22 2.32 -6.23
N TYR A 28 4.34 1.72 -7.41
CA TYR A 28 5.62 1.37 -7.98
C TYR A 28 5.53 1.38 -9.50
N SER A 29 6.31 2.26 -10.14
CA SER A 29 6.44 2.29 -11.60
C SER A 29 5.10 2.30 -12.34
N GLY A 30 4.19 3.18 -11.92
CA GLY A 30 2.87 3.32 -12.57
C GLY A 30 1.84 2.30 -12.12
N GLN A 31 2.23 1.32 -11.33
CA GLN A 31 1.29 0.35 -10.74
C GLN A 31 1.01 0.70 -9.30
N ARG A 32 -0.13 0.30 -8.81
CA ARG A 32 -0.48 0.56 -7.42
C ARG A 32 -1.39 -0.54 -6.89
N ALA A 33 -1.37 -0.67 -5.57
CA ALA A 33 -2.22 -1.62 -4.87
C ALA A 33 -2.64 -1.01 -3.54
N ALA A 34 -3.78 -1.43 -3.02
CA ALA A 34 -4.26 -1.02 -1.71
C ALA A 34 -4.33 -2.25 -0.82
N PHE A 35 -3.85 -2.11 0.41
CA PHE A 35 -3.81 -3.20 1.39
C PHE A 35 -4.49 -2.79 2.68
N SER A 36 -5.19 -3.72 3.30
CA SER A 36 -5.72 -3.53 4.64
C SER A 36 -4.58 -3.51 5.64
N ILE A 37 -4.63 -2.60 6.61
CA ILE A 37 -3.60 -2.50 7.64
C ILE A 37 -3.73 -3.64 8.63
N SER A 38 -4.96 -4.04 8.96
CA SER A 38 -5.18 -5.01 10.04
C SER A 38 -4.66 -6.40 9.70
N ASP A 39 -4.83 -6.86 8.46
CA ASP A 39 -4.43 -8.21 8.08
C ASP A 39 -3.56 -8.26 6.82
N LEU A 40 -3.16 -7.10 6.32
CA LEU A 40 -2.29 -6.96 5.15
C LEU A 40 -2.88 -7.62 3.89
N ARG A 41 -4.20 -7.63 3.80
CA ARG A 41 -4.90 -8.23 2.68
C ARG A 41 -4.96 -7.27 1.51
N LEU A 42 -4.77 -7.78 0.30
CA LEU A 42 -4.92 -6.97 -0.90
C LEU A 42 -6.39 -6.60 -1.09
N LEU A 43 -6.66 -5.30 -1.12
CA LEU A 43 -8.02 -4.79 -1.30
C LEU A 43 -8.30 -4.42 -2.74
N ASP A 44 -7.30 -3.89 -3.45
CA ASP A 44 -7.49 -3.42 -4.81
C ASP A 44 -6.14 -3.27 -5.49
N GLY A 45 -6.15 -3.38 -6.83
CA GLY A 45 -4.95 -3.19 -7.62
C GLY A 45 -4.01 -4.38 -7.59
N THR A 46 -2.82 -4.17 -8.12
CA THR A 46 -1.80 -5.22 -8.18
C THR A 46 -0.42 -4.62 -8.29
N LEU A 47 0.57 -5.33 -7.76
CA LEU A 47 1.98 -4.97 -7.88
C LEU A 47 2.73 -6.24 -8.28
N PRO A 48 3.94 -6.10 -8.86
CA PRO A 48 4.77 -7.27 -9.11
C PRO A 48 5.01 -8.05 -7.80
N PRO A 49 5.06 -9.38 -7.83
CA PRO A 49 5.22 -10.18 -6.61
C PRO A 49 6.43 -9.77 -5.77
N ARG A 50 7.53 -9.42 -6.42
CA ARG A 50 8.74 -8.99 -5.73
C ARG A 50 8.50 -7.70 -4.94
N VAL A 51 7.76 -6.77 -5.53
CA VAL A 51 7.44 -5.50 -4.89
C VAL A 51 6.47 -5.73 -3.74
N THR A 52 5.48 -6.58 -3.94
CA THR A 52 4.53 -6.92 -2.88
C THR A 52 5.26 -7.51 -1.67
N ALA A 53 6.22 -8.39 -1.90
CA ALA A 53 7.00 -8.96 -0.80
C ALA A 53 7.76 -7.90 -0.01
N LEU A 54 8.35 -6.92 -0.69
CA LEU A 54 9.05 -5.82 -0.03
C LEU A 54 8.10 -4.97 0.80
N VAL A 55 6.90 -4.72 0.28
CA VAL A 55 5.92 -3.88 0.97
C VAL A 55 5.43 -4.56 2.25
N LEU A 56 5.26 -5.87 2.23
CA LEU A 56 4.69 -6.61 3.36
C LEU A 56 5.71 -7.09 4.37
N GLU A 57 6.98 -6.81 4.16
CA GLU A 57 8.01 -7.18 5.12
C GLU A 57 7.89 -6.48 6.44
#